data_1214c7fd8c27843439482fed42ac3ed4
#
_entry.id   1214c7fd8c27843439482fed42ac3ed4
#
_cell.length_a   1.000
_cell.length_b   1.000
_cell.length_c   1.000
_cell.angle_alpha   90.00
_cell.angle_beta   90.00
_cell.angle_gamma   90.00
#
_symmetry.space_group_name_H-M   'P 1'
#
loop_
_entity.id
_entity.type
_entity.pdbx_description
1 polymer ?
#
loop_
_entity_poly.entity_id
_entity_poly.type
_entity_poly.pdbx_seq_one_letter_code
_entity_poly.pdbx_strand_id
1 'polypeptide(L)'
;VLATTSFLEDIAQNIAPSSCTIQTIVPRGMDPHIYEPTPSDVELVNQSDLILMNGLRLEVWIDNLIDHSGKHGKKVVVSKGVNPIENESYENAPDPHAWMDLQLGKIYAQNTKQALVELIPEQKEEIEARYQEYIQEMDSLHQWALTSILEIPEENRVLITSHDAFQYFGKAYGLELHSVLGLSTDADVQTGDVLKISQLLQSRSIPAIFVESTINPKLLQQIAHDHNVSIGGQLYADALSNKEGPAPSYLSLFRHNISTIKRGLSAESSTSTSSAPDGVKWLSYGLIFAIMASLFITSYRKLS
;
A
#
# COMPACT_ATOMS: atom_id res chain seq x y z
N VAL A 1 3.74 -19.56 -18.51
CA VAL A 1 2.75 -18.60 -18.03
C VAL A 1 3.46 -17.32 -17.64
N LEU A 2 2.91 -16.19 -18.05
CA LEU A 2 3.46 -14.86 -17.80
C LEU A 2 2.43 -14.06 -16.97
N ALA A 3 2.83 -13.59 -15.81
CA ALA A 3 2.05 -12.67 -14.98
C ALA A 3 2.47 -11.23 -15.24
N THR A 4 1.58 -10.25 -15.13
CA THR A 4 1.96 -8.85 -15.26
C THR A 4 2.68 -8.34 -14.03
N THR A 5 2.31 -8.83 -12.84
CA THR A 5 2.83 -8.36 -11.55
C THR A 5 3.35 -9.52 -10.68
N SER A 6 4.21 -9.18 -9.72
CA SER A 6 4.83 -10.17 -8.82
C SER A 6 3.84 -10.91 -7.91
N PHE A 7 2.74 -10.27 -7.50
CA PHE A 7 1.71 -10.95 -6.70
C PHE A 7 0.89 -11.94 -7.54
N LEU A 8 0.65 -11.65 -8.83
CA LEU A 8 0.03 -12.60 -9.75
C LEU A 8 0.96 -13.77 -10.09
N GLU A 9 2.27 -13.49 -10.23
CA GLU A 9 3.28 -14.54 -10.35
C GLU A 9 3.20 -15.51 -9.17
N ASP A 10 3.18 -15.00 -7.93
CA ASP A 10 3.12 -15.81 -6.72
C ASP A 10 1.82 -16.62 -6.62
N ILE A 11 0.66 -16.02 -6.89
CA ILE A 11 -0.62 -16.73 -6.93
C ILE A 11 -0.57 -17.88 -7.95
N ALA A 12 -0.04 -17.61 -9.14
CA ALA A 12 0.09 -18.64 -10.18
C ALA A 12 1.07 -19.75 -9.78
N GLN A 13 2.20 -19.43 -9.14
CA GLN A 13 3.18 -20.40 -8.65
C GLN A 13 2.62 -21.33 -7.58
N ASN A 14 1.73 -20.84 -6.73
CA ASN A 14 1.08 -21.65 -5.69
C ASN A 14 0.07 -22.65 -6.28
N ILE A 15 -0.56 -22.33 -7.42
CA ILE A 15 -1.63 -23.14 -8.04
C ILE A 15 -1.09 -24.02 -9.15
N ALA A 16 -0.12 -23.53 -9.92
CA ALA A 16 0.42 -24.24 -11.07
C ALA A 16 1.24 -25.48 -10.67
N PRO A 17 1.18 -26.58 -11.45
CA PRO A 17 2.05 -27.72 -11.25
C PRO A 17 3.51 -27.39 -11.55
N SER A 18 4.43 -28.18 -11.03
CA SER A 18 5.88 -27.96 -11.16
C SER A 18 6.41 -27.99 -12.58
N SER A 19 5.65 -28.54 -13.52
CA SER A 19 5.95 -28.53 -14.96
C SER A 19 5.77 -27.16 -15.62
N CYS A 20 5.05 -26.23 -14.98
CA CYS A 20 4.84 -24.88 -15.48
C CYS A 20 5.97 -23.95 -15.11
N THR A 21 6.51 -23.23 -16.09
CA THR A 21 7.38 -22.07 -15.85
C THR A 21 6.50 -20.83 -15.68
N ILE A 22 6.62 -20.17 -14.54
CA ILE A 22 5.91 -18.91 -14.25
C ILE A 22 6.93 -17.79 -14.21
N GLN A 23 6.65 -16.70 -14.90
CA GLN A 23 7.49 -15.49 -14.95
C GLN A 23 6.62 -14.25 -14.75
N THR A 24 7.24 -13.13 -14.42
CA THR A 24 6.55 -11.83 -14.29
C THR A 24 7.17 -10.79 -15.22
N ILE A 25 6.34 -9.86 -15.74
CA ILE A 25 6.80 -8.70 -16.52
C ILE A 25 7.36 -7.65 -15.58
N VAL A 26 6.54 -7.15 -14.64
CA VAL A 26 6.99 -6.13 -13.68
C VAL A 26 7.81 -6.79 -12.58
N PRO A 27 9.10 -6.44 -12.44
CA PRO A 27 9.96 -7.02 -11.41
C PRO A 27 9.46 -6.73 -9.99
N ARG A 28 9.85 -7.57 -9.05
CA ARG A 28 9.57 -7.36 -7.63
C ARG A 28 10.10 -6.02 -7.15
N GLY A 29 9.30 -5.32 -6.35
CA GLY A 29 9.63 -3.99 -5.81
C GLY A 29 9.45 -2.84 -6.80
N MET A 30 9.02 -3.10 -8.03
CA MET A 30 8.68 -2.06 -9.01
C MET A 30 7.19 -1.80 -9.05
N ASP A 31 6.84 -0.56 -9.36
CA ASP A 31 5.48 -0.07 -9.43
C ASP A 31 4.84 -0.42 -10.79
N PRO A 32 3.73 -1.18 -10.83
CA PRO A 32 3.06 -1.55 -12.08
C PRO A 32 2.30 -0.40 -12.74
N HIS A 33 1.92 0.65 -12.00
CA HIS A 33 1.19 1.80 -12.55
C HIS A 33 2.02 2.59 -13.55
N ILE A 34 3.32 2.74 -13.27
CA ILE A 34 4.26 3.57 -14.04
C ILE A 34 5.31 2.72 -14.78
N TYR A 35 5.08 1.42 -14.87
CA TYR A 35 6.03 0.53 -15.54
C TYR A 35 6.09 0.81 -17.06
N GLU A 36 7.30 1.01 -17.55
CA GLU A 36 7.58 1.17 -18.98
C GLU A 36 8.15 -0.14 -19.54
N PRO A 37 7.39 -0.85 -20.41
CA PRO A 37 7.84 -2.11 -20.98
C PRO A 37 9.11 -1.95 -21.82
N THR A 38 9.97 -2.96 -21.73
CA THR A 38 11.26 -3.05 -22.42
C THR A 38 11.20 -4.03 -23.61
N PRO A 39 12.18 -4.03 -24.52
CA PRO A 39 12.25 -5.04 -25.58
C PRO A 39 12.32 -6.48 -25.06
N SER A 40 12.88 -6.72 -23.86
CA SER A 40 12.88 -8.06 -23.25
C SER A 40 11.49 -8.52 -22.83
N ASP A 41 10.58 -7.61 -22.51
CA ASP A 41 9.20 -7.94 -22.15
C ASP A 41 8.41 -8.41 -23.38
N VAL A 42 8.72 -7.86 -24.57
CA VAL A 42 8.19 -8.38 -25.85
C VAL A 42 8.58 -9.84 -26.05
N GLU A 43 9.82 -10.22 -25.73
CA GLU A 43 10.28 -11.61 -25.81
C GLU A 43 9.55 -12.50 -24.80
N LEU A 44 9.33 -12.05 -23.57
CA LEU A 44 8.55 -12.77 -22.56
C LEU A 44 7.13 -13.03 -23.03
N VAL A 45 6.47 -12.02 -23.61
CA VAL A 45 5.13 -12.18 -24.20
C VAL A 45 5.16 -13.20 -25.32
N ASN A 46 6.14 -13.14 -26.22
CA ASN A 46 6.27 -14.10 -27.35
C ASN A 46 6.48 -15.54 -26.91
N GLN A 47 7.16 -15.77 -25.80
CA GLN A 47 7.42 -17.10 -25.25
C GLN A 47 6.30 -17.66 -24.39
N SER A 48 5.32 -16.83 -24.00
CA SER A 48 4.26 -17.23 -23.09
C SER A 48 3.06 -17.86 -23.81
N ASP A 49 2.44 -18.88 -23.22
CA ASP A 49 1.21 -19.51 -23.70
C ASP A 49 -0.04 -18.91 -23.03
N LEU A 50 0.13 -18.32 -21.85
CA LEU A 50 -0.91 -17.69 -21.05
C LEU A 50 -0.37 -16.43 -20.41
N ILE A 51 -1.12 -15.33 -20.52
CA ILE A 51 -0.83 -14.06 -19.85
C ILE A 51 -1.92 -13.81 -18.81
N LEU A 52 -1.51 -13.64 -17.54
CA LEU A 52 -2.36 -13.27 -16.41
C LEU A 52 -2.17 -11.78 -16.12
N MET A 53 -3.25 -11.02 -16.16
CA MET A 53 -3.23 -9.60 -15.85
C MET A 53 -4.30 -9.25 -14.81
N ASN A 54 -4.03 -8.20 -14.02
CA ASN A 54 -4.99 -7.70 -13.03
C ASN A 54 -6.26 -7.17 -13.72
N GLY A 55 -6.10 -6.30 -14.69
CA GLY A 55 -7.20 -5.54 -15.26
C GLY A 55 -7.54 -4.31 -14.36
N LEU A 56 -8.80 -3.88 -14.38
CA LEU A 56 -9.25 -2.69 -13.63
C LEU A 56 -8.38 -1.44 -13.89
N ARG A 57 -7.76 -1.38 -15.08
CA ARG A 57 -6.86 -0.29 -15.53
C ARG A 57 -5.52 -0.18 -14.78
N LEU A 58 -5.07 -1.23 -14.08
CA LEU A 58 -3.74 -1.23 -13.47
C LEU A 58 -2.64 -1.16 -14.53
N GLU A 59 -2.67 -2.11 -15.47
CA GLU A 59 -1.63 -2.28 -16.50
C GLU A 59 -2.11 -1.67 -17.84
N VAL A 60 -2.24 -0.36 -17.93
CA VAL A 60 -2.71 0.31 -19.17
C VAL A 60 -1.75 0.11 -20.35
N TRP A 61 -0.51 -0.25 -20.09
CA TRP A 61 0.56 -0.49 -21.05
C TRP A 61 0.52 -1.89 -21.68
N ILE A 62 -0.20 -2.87 -21.08
CA ILE A 62 -0.11 -4.29 -21.46
C ILE A 62 -0.65 -4.59 -22.87
N ASP A 63 -1.75 -3.96 -23.26
CA ASP A 63 -2.34 -4.20 -24.58
C ASP A 63 -1.39 -3.76 -25.70
N ASN A 64 -0.74 -2.59 -25.55
CA ASN A 64 0.29 -2.12 -26.48
C ASN A 64 1.49 -3.08 -26.56
N LEU A 65 1.92 -3.64 -25.42
CA LEU A 65 3.02 -4.61 -25.38
C LEU A 65 2.65 -5.89 -26.15
N ILE A 66 1.45 -6.43 -25.94
CA ILE A 66 0.96 -7.63 -26.63
C ILE A 66 0.86 -7.38 -28.13
N ASP A 67 0.30 -6.25 -28.54
CA ASP A 67 0.16 -5.91 -29.96
C ASP A 67 1.53 -5.79 -30.66
N HIS A 68 2.52 -5.19 -30.00
CA HIS A 68 3.89 -5.10 -30.54
C HIS A 68 4.62 -6.46 -30.59
N SER A 69 4.24 -7.41 -29.76
CA SER A 69 4.84 -8.75 -29.79
C SER A 69 4.42 -9.56 -31.04
N GLY A 70 3.30 -9.19 -31.68
CA GLY A 70 2.73 -9.96 -32.79
C GLY A 70 2.16 -11.31 -32.39
N LYS A 71 2.16 -11.69 -31.12
CA LYS A 71 1.59 -12.92 -30.59
C LYS A 71 0.20 -12.68 -29.98
N HIS A 72 -0.73 -13.49 -30.36
CA HIS A 72 -2.08 -13.51 -29.79
C HIS A 72 -2.23 -14.66 -28.79
N GLY A 73 -1.38 -14.64 -27.72
CA GLY A 73 -1.49 -15.57 -26.61
C GLY A 73 -2.80 -15.38 -25.84
N LYS A 74 -3.23 -16.41 -25.10
CA LYS A 74 -4.42 -16.31 -24.26
C LYS A 74 -4.18 -15.30 -23.13
N LYS A 75 -4.97 -14.20 -23.13
CA LYS A 75 -4.97 -13.18 -22.08
C LYS A 75 -6.13 -13.42 -21.13
N VAL A 76 -5.87 -13.43 -19.83
CA VAL A 76 -6.87 -13.61 -18.77
C VAL A 76 -6.79 -12.47 -17.76
N VAL A 77 -7.91 -11.77 -17.60
CA VAL A 77 -8.10 -10.77 -16.53
C VAL A 77 -8.52 -11.52 -15.27
N VAL A 78 -7.62 -11.62 -14.30
CA VAL A 78 -7.85 -12.41 -13.08
C VAL A 78 -8.79 -11.75 -12.08
N SER A 79 -8.99 -10.43 -12.15
CA SER A 79 -10.00 -9.72 -11.36
C SER A 79 -11.43 -9.87 -11.88
N LYS A 80 -11.66 -10.61 -12.99
CA LYS A 80 -13.00 -10.80 -13.55
C LYS A 80 -13.94 -11.40 -12.52
N GLY A 81 -15.07 -10.71 -12.28
CA GLY A 81 -16.06 -11.09 -11.26
C GLY A 81 -15.92 -10.32 -9.94
N VAL A 82 -14.86 -9.52 -9.78
CA VAL A 82 -14.79 -8.53 -8.71
C VAL A 82 -15.79 -7.41 -9.02
N ASN A 83 -16.51 -6.96 -7.99
CA ASN A 83 -17.29 -5.72 -8.05
C ASN A 83 -16.38 -4.58 -7.56
N PRO A 84 -15.87 -3.73 -8.47
CA PRO A 84 -14.87 -2.74 -8.09
C PRO A 84 -15.43 -1.66 -7.18
N ILE A 85 -14.57 -1.11 -6.32
CA ILE A 85 -14.85 0.14 -5.62
C ILE A 85 -14.76 1.26 -6.66
N GLU A 86 -15.83 2.04 -6.78
CA GLU A 86 -15.85 3.25 -7.60
C GLU A 86 -15.19 4.39 -6.82
N ASN A 87 -14.25 5.08 -7.44
CA ASN A 87 -13.65 6.27 -6.83
C ASN A 87 -14.45 7.52 -7.23
N GLU A 88 -15.11 8.14 -6.26
CA GLU A 88 -15.93 9.35 -6.48
C GLU A 88 -15.10 10.56 -6.96
N SER A 89 -13.78 10.57 -6.67
CA SER A 89 -12.89 11.67 -7.07
C SER A 89 -12.40 11.56 -8.51
N TYR A 90 -12.53 10.40 -9.13
CA TYR A 90 -12.08 10.13 -10.50
C TYR A 90 -13.22 9.46 -11.27
N GLU A 91 -14.00 10.23 -12.03
CA GLU A 91 -15.13 9.73 -12.82
C GLU A 91 -14.73 8.48 -13.64
N ASN A 92 -15.42 7.36 -13.38
CA ASN A 92 -15.25 6.06 -14.06
C ASN A 92 -13.86 5.40 -13.92
N ALA A 93 -13.12 5.67 -12.85
CA ALA A 93 -11.89 4.95 -12.55
C ALA A 93 -12.14 3.89 -11.45
N PRO A 94 -12.30 2.60 -11.80
CA PRO A 94 -12.40 1.55 -10.80
C PRO A 94 -11.08 1.46 -10.03
N ASP A 95 -11.16 1.25 -8.71
CA ASP A 95 -9.99 0.96 -7.90
C ASP A 95 -9.40 -0.40 -8.33
N PRO A 96 -8.14 -0.47 -8.78
CA PRO A 96 -7.54 -1.70 -9.27
C PRO A 96 -7.10 -2.66 -8.16
N HIS A 97 -6.98 -2.19 -6.89
CA HIS A 97 -6.26 -2.86 -5.81
C HIS A 97 -7.08 -3.95 -5.09
N ALA A 98 -7.96 -4.65 -5.83
CA ALA A 98 -8.85 -5.65 -5.24
C ALA A 98 -8.10 -6.85 -4.61
N TRP A 99 -6.87 -7.12 -5.02
CA TRP A 99 -6.01 -8.14 -4.39
C TRP A 99 -5.69 -7.81 -2.92
N MET A 100 -5.87 -6.57 -2.48
CA MET A 100 -5.67 -6.17 -1.08
C MET A 100 -6.79 -6.63 -0.12
N ASP A 101 -7.79 -7.35 -0.62
CA ASP A 101 -8.72 -8.17 0.18
C ASP A 101 -8.51 -9.65 -0.15
N LEU A 102 -8.17 -10.47 0.86
CA LEU A 102 -7.95 -11.92 0.67
C LEU A 102 -9.19 -12.64 0.14
N GLN A 103 -10.40 -12.19 0.46
CA GLN A 103 -11.63 -12.80 -0.08
C GLN A 103 -11.79 -12.50 -1.58
N LEU A 104 -11.44 -11.29 -2.03
CA LEU A 104 -11.37 -10.96 -3.45
C LEU A 104 -10.16 -11.64 -4.12
N GLY A 105 -9.03 -11.76 -3.44
CA GLY A 105 -7.87 -12.53 -3.89
C GLY A 105 -8.21 -13.99 -4.23
N LYS A 106 -9.22 -14.59 -3.60
CA LYS A 106 -9.72 -15.93 -3.96
C LYS A 106 -10.37 -15.95 -5.35
N ILE A 107 -10.94 -14.84 -5.82
CA ILE A 107 -11.43 -14.69 -7.19
C ILE A 107 -10.25 -14.75 -8.17
N TYR A 108 -9.14 -14.06 -7.83
CA TYR A 108 -7.89 -14.11 -8.61
C TYR A 108 -7.35 -15.53 -8.72
N ALA A 109 -7.28 -16.22 -7.58
CA ALA A 109 -6.84 -17.63 -7.54
C ALA A 109 -7.76 -18.55 -8.35
N GLN A 110 -9.09 -18.34 -8.27
CA GLN A 110 -10.08 -19.11 -9.04
C GLN A 110 -9.92 -18.90 -10.55
N ASN A 111 -9.77 -17.64 -10.99
CA ASN A 111 -9.60 -17.32 -12.40
C ASN A 111 -8.25 -17.84 -12.93
N THR A 112 -7.20 -17.75 -12.12
CA THR A 112 -5.88 -18.35 -12.43
C THR A 112 -5.98 -19.86 -12.57
N LYS A 113 -6.61 -20.55 -11.61
CA LYS A 113 -6.87 -21.99 -11.67
C LYS A 113 -7.60 -22.36 -12.96
N GLN A 114 -8.68 -21.66 -13.28
CA GLN A 114 -9.46 -21.95 -14.48
C GLN A 114 -8.61 -21.81 -15.75
N ALA A 115 -7.80 -20.75 -15.83
CA ALA A 115 -6.91 -20.53 -16.98
C ALA A 115 -5.85 -21.63 -17.12
N LEU A 116 -5.29 -22.11 -16.00
CA LEU A 116 -4.31 -23.21 -15.98
C LEU A 116 -4.95 -24.54 -16.38
N VAL A 117 -6.14 -24.86 -15.90
CA VAL A 117 -6.88 -26.10 -16.29
C VAL A 117 -7.20 -26.10 -17.79
N GLU A 118 -7.54 -24.94 -18.36
CA GLU A 118 -7.77 -24.83 -19.79
C GLU A 118 -6.47 -24.92 -20.63
N LEU A 119 -5.34 -24.50 -20.07
CA LEU A 119 -4.03 -24.58 -20.72
C LEU A 119 -3.46 -26.01 -20.72
N ILE A 120 -3.58 -26.71 -19.58
CA ILE A 120 -3.00 -28.04 -19.34
C ILE A 120 -4.03 -28.97 -18.67
N PRO A 121 -5.09 -29.38 -19.41
CA PRO A 121 -6.21 -30.13 -18.86
C PRO A 121 -5.82 -31.50 -18.28
N GLU A 122 -4.71 -32.09 -18.74
CA GLU A 122 -4.16 -33.35 -18.23
C GLU A 122 -3.62 -33.24 -16.80
N GLN A 123 -3.36 -32.02 -16.26
CA GLN A 123 -2.89 -31.79 -14.92
C GLN A 123 -3.99 -31.18 -14.02
N LYS A 124 -5.24 -31.27 -14.44
CA LYS A 124 -6.37 -30.68 -13.72
C LYS A 124 -6.45 -31.11 -12.26
N GLU A 125 -6.22 -32.37 -11.96
CA GLU A 125 -6.33 -32.90 -10.57
C GLU A 125 -5.27 -32.27 -9.64
N GLU A 126 -4.03 -32.14 -10.11
CA GLU A 126 -2.95 -31.49 -9.38
C GLU A 126 -3.25 -30.01 -9.16
N ILE A 127 -3.69 -29.30 -10.21
CA ILE A 127 -4.06 -27.88 -10.14
C ILE A 127 -5.18 -27.66 -9.12
N GLU A 128 -6.20 -28.52 -9.14
CA GLU A 128 -7.33 -28.42 -8.21
C GLU A 128 -6.88 -28.67 -6.76
N ALA A 129 -6.03 -29.67 -6.51
CA ALA A 129 -5.52 -29.97 -5.18
C ALA A 129 -4.70 -28.79 -4.60
N ARG A 130 -3.77 -28.26 -5.40
CA ARG A 130 -2.96 -27.10 -5.01
C ARG A 130 -3.81 -25.84 -4.79
N TYR A 131 -4.80 -25.60 -5.65
CA TYR A 131 -5.75 -24.52 -5.46
C TYR A 131 -6.50 -24.64 -4.14
N GLN A 132 -7.03 -25.81 -3.80
CA GLN A 132 -7.77 -26.02 -2.55
C GLN A 132 -6.89 -25.80 -1.31
N GLU A 133 -5.64 -26.23 -1.32
CA GLU A 133 -4.66 -25.97 -0.27
C GLU A 133 -4.43 -24.43 -0.11
N TYR A 134 -4.18 -23.74 -1.22
CA TYR A 134 -3.93 -22.29 -1.21
C TYR A 134 -5.13 -21.50 -0.69
N ILE A 135 -6.36 -21.87 -1.07
CA ILE A 135 -7.59 -21.25 -0.56
C ILE A 135 -7.74 -21.43 0.96
N GLN A 136 -7.40 -22.61 1.49
CA GLN A 136 -7.44 -22.86 2.95
C GLN A 136 -6.42 -21.98 3.69
N GLU A 137 -5.23 -21.77 3.13
CA GLU A 137 -4.24 -20.85 3.69
C GLU A 137 -4.74 -19.39 3.66
N MET A 138 -5.36 -18.96 2.54
CA MET A 138 -5.97 -17.64 2.42
C MET A 138 -7.07 -17.42 3.46
N ASP A 139 -7.96 -18.41 3.65
CA ASP A 139 -9.04 -18.32 4.64
C ASP A 139 -8.50 -18.25 6.07
N SER A 140 -7.49 -19.07 6.38
CA SER A 140 -6.83 -19.06 7.69
C SER A 140 -6.16 -17.70 7.97
N LEU A 141 -5.49 -17.14 6.96
CA LEU A 141 -4.85 -15.84 7.06
C LEU A 141 -5.87 -14.71 7.19
N HIS A 142 -6.99 -14.79 6.45
CA HIS A 142 -8.07 -13.81 6.57
C HIS A 142 -8.65 -13.76 7.99
N GLN A 143 -8.92 -14.92 8.60
CA GLN A 143 -9.42 -14.97 9.98
C GLN A 143 -8.41 -14.40 10.98
N TRP A 144 -7.14 -14.73 10.81
CA TRP A 144 -6.06 -14.15 11.62
C TRP A 144 -5.96 -12.63 11.43
N ALA A 145 -6.14 -12.13 10.21
CA ALA A 145 -6.13 -10.71 9.90
C ALA A 145 -7.24 -9.97 10.64
N LEU A 146 -8.48 -10.48 10.55
CA LEU A 146 -9.64 -9.92 11.25
C LEU A 146 -9.39 -9.80 12.75
N THR A 147 -8.94 -10.89 13.38
CA THR A 147 -8.66 -10.87 14.83
C THR A 147 -7.53 -9.93 15.20
N SER A 148 -6.46 -9.88 14.38
CA SER A 148 -5.30 -9.03 14.63
C SER A 148 -5.63 -7.53 14.56
N ILE A 149 -6.45 -7.11 13.60
CA ILE A 149 -6.86 -5.71 13.46
C ILE A 149 -7.85 -5.31 14.57
N LEU A 150 -8.72 -6.23 15.00
CA LEU A 150 -9.63 -5.98 16.13
C LEU A 150 -8.91 -5.74 17.47
N GLU A 151 -7.67 -6.16 17.61
CA GLU A 151 -6.85 -5.86 18.79
C GLU A 151 -6.33 -4.41 18.83
N ILE A 152 -6.41 -3.67 17.72
CA ILE A 152 -6.09 -2.23 17.67
C ILE A 152 -7.27 -1.47 18.32
N PRO A 153 -7.04 -0.50 19.23
CA PRO A 153 -8.10 0.37 19.73
C PRO A 153 -8.91 0.99 18.59
N GLU A 154 -10.23 1.06 18.71
CA GLU A 154 -11.12 1.50 17.63
C GLU A 154 -10.78 2.91 17.15
N GLU A 155 -10.48 3.82 18.09
CA GLU A 155 -10.07 5.19 17.83
C GLU A 155 -8.77 5.31 17.02
N ASN A 156 -7.91 4.27 17.08
CA ASN A 156 -6.63 4.21 16.36
C ASN A 156 -6.73 3.51 15.01
N ARG A 157 -7.89 2.95 14.63
CA ARG A 157 -8.06 2.22 13.35
C ARG A 157 -8.16 3.17 12.16
N VAL A 158 -7.20 4.07 12.07
CA VAL A 158 -7.02 5.02 10.96
C VAL A 158 -5.70 4.71 10.29
N LEU A 159 -5.73 4.29 9.03
CA LEU A 159 -4.57 3.97 8.23
C LEU A 159 -4.30 5.09 7.23
N ILE A 160 -3.15 5.75 7.37
CA ILE A 160 -2.67 6.79 6.46
C ILE A 160 -1.48 6.25 5.69
N THR A 161 -1.56 6.25 4.34
CA THR A 161 -0.57 5.67 3.43
C THR A 161 -0.11 6.65 2.36
N SER A 162 0.85 6.23 1.53
CA SER A 162 1.39 7.07 0.46
C SER A 162 0.39 7.24 -0.68
N HIS A 163 -0.26 6.17 -1.16
CA HIS A 163 -1.31 6.23 -2.18
C HIS A 163 -2.53 5.39 -1.80
N ASP A 164 -3.59 5.48 -2.60
CA ASP A 164 -4.91 4.92 -2.29
C ASP A 164 -5.04 3.45 -2.73
N ALA A 165 -4.14 2.59 -2.24
CA ALA A 165 -4.14 1.15 -2.54
C ALA A 165 -4.87 0.28 -1.51
N PHE A 166 -5.28 0.84 -0.38
CA PHE A 166 -5.75 0.05 0.76
C PHE A 166 -7.27 0.09 0.97
N GLN A 167 -8.07 0.62 0.02
CA GLN A 167 -9.54 0.74 0.19
C GLN A 167 -10.22 -0.61 0.40
N TYR A 168 -9.87 -1.63 -0.39
CA TYR A 168 -10.41 -2.98 -0.19
C TYR A 168 -9.94 -3.59 1.14
N PHE A 169 -8.69 -3.35 1.52
CA PHE A 169 -8.13 -3.78 2.80
C PHE A 169 -8.87 -3.14 3.97
N GLY A 170 -9.06 -1.81 3.95
CA GLY A 170 -9.79 -1.10 4.98
C GLY A 170 -11.22 -1.56 5.13
N LYS A 171 -11.91 -1.77 4.00
CA LYS A 171 -13.29 -2.30 3.97
C LYS A 171 -13.37 -3.72 4.53
N ALA A 172 -12.39 -4.59 4.20
CA ALA A 172 -12.36 -5.98 4.65
C ALA A 172 -12.05 -6.12 6.14
N TYR A 173 -11.18 -5.25 6.68
CA TYR A 173 -10.63 -5.40 8.05
C TYR A 173 -11.05 -4.30 9.02
N GLY A 174 -11.86 -3.32 8.60
CA GLY A 174 -12.42 -2.30 9.49
C GLY A 174 -11.45 -1.18 9.85
N LEU A 175 -10.73 -0.65 8.86
CA LEU A 175 -9.86 0.52 8.99
C LEU A 175 -10.43 1.70 8.19
N GLU A 176 -10.38 2.89 8.76
CA GLU A 176 -10.59 4.15 8.05
C GLU A 176 -9.34 4.49 7.24
N LEU A 177 -9.48 4.82 5.95
CA LEU A 177 -8.36 4.99 5.02
C LEU A 177 -8.18 6.42 4.59
N HIS A 178 -6.91 6.86 4.57
CA HIS A 178 -6.51 8.13 3.98
C HIS A 178 -5.18 7.96 3.25
N SER A 179 -4.99 8.69 2.15
CA SER A 179 -3.77 8.68 1.36
C SER A 179 -3.39 10.07 0.88
N VAL A 180 -2.12 10.27 0.56
CA VAL A 180 -1.60 11.54 0.05
C VAL A 180 -1.72 11.60 -1.48
N LEU A 181 -1.54 10.47 -2.15
CA LEU A 181 -1.74 10.28 -3.58
C LEU A 181 -3.07 9.56 -3.84
N GLY A 182 -3.60 9.73 -5.06
CA GLY A 182 -4.79 8.99 -5.52
C GLY A 182 -4.51 7.51 -5.84
N LEU A 183 -5.39 6.92 -6.67
CA LEU A 183 -5.32 5.50 -7.04
C LEU A 183 -4.09 5.16 -7.90
N SER A 184 -3.54 6.11 -8.63
CA SER A 184 -2.34 5.93 -9.44
C SER A 184 -1.20 6.75 -8.87
N THR A 185 -0.02 6.18 -8.90
CA THR A 185 1.22 6.77 -8.37
C THR A 185 1.87 7.77 -9.34
N ASP A 186 1.40 7.85 -10.61
CA ASP A 186 1.84 8.82 -11.60
C ASP A 186 1.17 10.20 -11.43
N ALA A 187 0.15 10.30 -10.59
CA ALA A 187 -0.55 11.54 -10.33
C ALA A 187 0.28 12.51 -9.48
N ASP A 188 0.21 13.79 -9.81
CA ASP A 188 0.81 14.83 -8.99
C ASP A 188 0.11 14.94 -7.63
N VAL A 189 0.93 15.17 -6.59
CA VAL A 189 0.43 15.46 -5.24
C VAL A 189 -0.44 16.72 -5.25
N GLN A 190 -1.69 16.60 -4.85
CA GLN A 190 -2.57 17.73 -4.72
C GLN A 190 -2.41 18.41 -3.35
N THR A 191 -2.20 19.73 -3.34
CA THR A 191 -2.10 20.50 -2.09
C THR A 191 -3.30 20.26 -1.17
N GLY A 192 -4.49 20.08 -1.76
CA GLY A 192 -5.72 19.79 -1.02
C GLY A 192 -5.66 18.48 -0.21
N ASP A 193 -5.03 17.44 -0.72
CA ASP A 193 -4.94 16.16 -0.04
C ASP A 193 -3.91 16.20 1.10
N VAL A 194 -2.79 16.88 0.90
CA VAL A 194 -1.82 17.17 1.97
C VAL A 194 -2.49 17.95 3.11
N LEU A 195 -3.30 18.96 2.78
CA LEU A 195 -4.03 19.74 3.78
C LEU A 195 -5.06 18.90 4.55
N LYS A 196 -5.79 17.99 3.89
CA LYS A 196 -6.73 17.07 4.55
C LYS A 196 -6.00 16.18 5.56
N ILE A 197 -4.88 15.57 5.16
CA ILE A 197 -4.06 14.74 6.05
C ILE A 197 -3.55 15.58 7.24
N SER A 198 -3.04 16.79 6.98
CA SER A 198 -2.57 17.69 8.04
C SER A 198 -3.67 18.04 9.05
N GLN A 199 -4.88 18.36 8.57
CA GLN A 199 -6.04 18.64 9.42
C GLN A 199 -6.47 17.40 10.24
N LEU A 200 -6.45 16.21 9.62
CA LEU A 200 -6.75 14.96 10.29
C LEU A 200 -5.76 14.70 11.45
N LEU A 201 -4.46 14.83 11.18
CA LEU A 201 -3.40 14.64 12.18
C LEU A 201 -3.46 15.68 13.31
N GLN A 202 -3.96 16.91 13.05
CA GLN A 202 -4.16 17.94 14.08
C GLN A 202 -5.41 17.67 14.93
N SER A 203 -6.44 17.09 14.35
CA SER A 203 -7.73 16.88 15.01
C SER A 203 -7.84 15.55 15.76
N ARG A 204 -7.00 14.57 15.42
CA ARG A 204 -7.03 13.20 15.98
C ARG A 204 -5.63 12.76 16.42
N SER A 205 -5.57 12.05 17.54
CA SER A 205 -4.32 11.47 18.05
C SER A 205 -3.99 10.16 17.31
N ILE A 206 -3.51 10.28 16.07
CA ILE A 206 -3.13 9.11 15.25
C ILE A 206 -1.71 8.69 15.63
N PRO A 207 -1.47 7.43 16.08
CA PRO A 207 -0.18 7.01 16.60
C PRO A 207 0.91 6.96 15.52
N ALA A 208 0.55 6.55 14.30
CA ALA A 208 1.51 6.36 13.21
C ALA A 208 0.88 6.51 11.83
N ILE A 209 1.73 6.86 10.85
CA ILE A 209 1.43 6.81 9.41
C ILE A 209 2.42 5.87 8.73
N PHE A 210 2.12 5.38 7.50
CA PHE A 210 2.86 4.27 6.91
C PHE A 210 3.33 4.60 5.50
N VAL A 211 4.61 4.34 5.23
CA VAL A 211 5.18 4.47 3.88
C VAL A 211 4.97 3.18 3.08
N GLU A 212 5.04 3.27 1.77
CA GLU A 212 4.90 2.12 0.88
C GLU A 212 6.20 1.79 0.15
N SER A 213 6.37 0.50 -0.19
CA SER A 213 7.65 -0.02 -0.69
C SER A 213 8.02 0.48 -2.08
N THR A 214 7.02 0.78 -2.91
CA THR A 214 7.20 1.22 -4.31
C THR A 214 7.23 2.74 -4.46
N ILE A 215 6.94 3.51 -3.39
CA ILE A 215 6.75 4.96 -3.44
C ILE A 215 7.84 5.70 -2.67
N ASN A 216 8.28 6.85 -3.18
CA ASN A 216 9.24 7.70 -2.49
C ASN A 216 8.67 8.19 -1.14
N PRO A 217 9.28 7.82 -0.01
CA PRO A 217 8.70 8.08 1.31
C PRO A 217 8.86 9.53 1.79
N LYS A 218 9.62 10.38 1.08
CA LYS A 218 10.03 11.71 1.57
C LYS A 218 8.86 12.61 1.96
N LEU A 219 7.80 12.64 1.15
CA LEU A 219 6.65 13.50 1.44
C LEU A 219 5.95 13.05 2.73
N LEU A 220 5.69 11.76 2.87
CA LEU A 220 5.02 11.23 4.06
C LEU A 220 5.90 11.36 5.31
N GLN A 221 7.22 11.17 5.16
CA GLN A 221 8.19 11.43 6.24
C GLN A 221 8.20 12.90 6.67
N GLN A 222 8.07 13.84 5.73
CA GLN A 222 7.97 15.26 6.05
C GLN A 222 6.67 15.57 6.81
N ILE A 223 5.54 15.04 6.35
CA ILE A 223 4.25 15.18 7.05
C ILE A 223 4.34 14.61 8.47
N ALA A 224 4.92 13.43 8.63
CA ALA A 224 5.14 12.80 9.93
C ALA A 224 5.96 13.69 10.87
N HIS A 225 7.06 14.24 10.37
CA HIS A 225 7.92 15.17 11.10
C HIS A 225 7.18 16.44 11.52
N ASP A 226 6.47 17.09 10.59
CA ASP A 226 5.79 18.37 10.83
C ASP A 226 4.64 18.26 11.85
N HIS A 227 4.02 17.09 11.93
CA HIS A 227 2.93 16.78 12.87
C HIS A 227 3.37 15.98 14.09
N ASN A 228 4.67 15.68 14.24
CA ASN A 228 5.22 14.86 15.32
C ASN A 228 4.52 13.49 15.46
N VAL A 229 4.24 12.85 14.32
CA VAL A 229 3.64 11.51 14.23
C VAL A 229 4.71 10.52 13.80
N SER A 230 4.67 9.30 14.33
CA SER A 230 5.64 8.26 14.00
C SER A 230 5.41 7.66 12.60
N ILE A 231 6.49 7.21 11.94
CA ILE A 231 6.38 6.26 10.83
C ILE A 231 6.25 4.86 11.43
N GLY A 232 5.06 4.25 11.29
CA GLY A 232 4.73 2.94 11.85
C GLY A 232 5.44 1.77 11.16
N GLY A 233 5.92 2.01 9.94
CA GLY A 233 6.69 1.06 9.15
C GLY A 233 6.40 1.19 7.65
N GLN A 234 6.99 0.25 6.88
CA GLN A 234 6.79 0.13 5.44
C GLN A 234 5.77 -0.95 5.14
N LEU A 235 4.81 -0.65 4.27
CA LEU A 235 3.79 -1.57 3.77
C LEU A 235 4.08 -1.95 2.31
N TYR A 236 3.52 -3.06 1.90
CA TYR A 236 3.56 -3.56 0.54
C TYR A 236 2.16 -3.56 -0.06
N ALA A 237 1.99 -2.98 -1.24
CA ALA A 237 0.73 -2.95 -1.97
C ALA A 237 0.92 -3.53 -3.39
N ASP A 238 1.61 -2.81 -4.27
CA ASP A 238 1.66 -3.07 -5.70
C ASP A 238 2.70 -4.10 -6.12
N ALA A 239 3.67 -4.39 -5.25
CA ALA A 239 4.72 -5.37 -5.53
C ALA A 239 5.10 -6.15 -4.29
N LEU A 240 5.49 -7.40 -4.50
CA LEU A 240 6.14 -8.22 -3.47
C LEU A 240 7.59 -7.75 -3.25
N SER A 241 8.12 -8.04 -2.06
CA SER A 241 9.56 -7.86 -1.81
C SER A 241 10.41 -8.85 -2.60
N ASN A 242 11.72 -8.62 -2.62
CA ASN A 242 12.67 -9.66 -3.02
C ASN A 242 12.53 -10.88 -2.11
N LYS A 243 13.11 -12.02 -2.52
CA LYS A 243 12.98 -13.31 -1.83
C LYS A 243 13.46 -13.28 -0.37
N GLU A 244 14.47 -12.46 -0.08
CA GLU A 244 15.05 -12.27 1.26
C GLU A 244 14.34 -11.18 2.07
N GLY A 245 13.39 -10.48 1.47
CA GLY A 245 12.65 -9.39 2.11
C GLY A 245 11.47 -9.91 2.95
N PRO A 246 10.74 -8.99 3.60
CA PRO A 246 9.69 -9.36 4.55
C PRO A 246 8.37 -9.82 3.92
N ALA A 247 8.16 -9.55 2.62
CA ALA A 247 6.93 -9.85 1.89
C ALA A 247 7.21 -10.58 0.55
N PRO A 248 7.92 -11.75 0.55
CA PRO A 248 8.31 -12.43 -0.67
C PRO A 248 7.18 -13.19 -1.37
N SER A 249 6.01 -13.34 -0.75
CA SER A 249 4.82 -13.99 -1.31
C SER A 249 3.56 -13.18 -1.03
N TYR A 250 2.49 -13.46 -1.76
CA TYR A 250 1.21 -12.78 -1.57
C TYR A 250 0.66 -12.94 -0.15
N LEU A 251 0.74 -14.14 0.43
CA LEU A 251 0.32 -14.36 1.81
C LEU A 251 1.25 -13.70 2.83
N SER A 252 2.56 -13.67 2.58
CA SER A 252 3.52 -13.00 3.46
C SER A 252 3.36 -11.46 3.43
N LEU A 253 2.94 -10.87 2.30
CA LEU A 253 2.57 -9.47 2.20
C LEU A 253 1.48 -9.12 3.24
N PHE A 254 0.41 -9.92 3.30
CA PHE A 254 -0.65 -9.70 4.30
C PHE A 254 -0.14 -9.85 5.73
N ARG A 255 0.64 -10.92 6.01
CA ARG A 255 1.21 -11.12 7.35
C ARG A 255 2.08 -9.95 7.78
N HIS A 256 2.93 -9.46 6.89
CA HIS A 256 3.80 -8.32 7.13
C HIS A 256 2.98 -7.05 7.37
N ASN A 257 2.05 -6.72 6.47
CA ASN A 257 1.25 -5.49 6.55
C ASN A 257 0.43 -5.45 7.84
N ILE A 258 -0.32 -6.52 8.14
CA ILE A 258 -1.16 -6.62 9.34
C ILE A 258 -0.32 -6.49 10.62
N SER A 259 0.81 -7.20 10.70
CA SER A 259 1.72 -7.10 11.85
C SER A 259 2.31 -5.70 12.00
N THR A 260 2.65 -5.04 10.89
CA THR A 260 3.22 -3.69 10.88
C THR A 260 2.17 -2.66 11.27
N ILE A 261 0.96 -2.73 10.71
CA ILE A 261 -0.17 -1.86 11.03
C ILE A 261 -0.54 -2.01 12.51
N LYS A 262 -0.74 -3.25 12.98
CA LYS A 262 -1.05 -3.52 14.38
C LYS A 262 -0.01 -2.92 15.32
N ARG A 263 1.27 -3.17 15.08
CA ARG A 263 2.37 -2.61 15.90
C ARG A 263 2.36 -1.07 15.90
N GLY A 264 2.19 -0.44 14.74
CA GLY A 264 2.21 1.03 14.63
C GLY A 264 1.00 1.70 15.27
N LEU A 265 -0.20 1.14 15.09
CA LEU A 265 -1.44 1.71 15.59
C LEU A 265 -1.79 1.30 17.04
N SER A 266 -1.16 0.26 17.60
CA SER A 266 -1.29 -0.10 19.02
C SER A 266 -0.28 0.62 19.92
N ALA A 267 0.71 1.33 19.36
CA ALA A 267 1.62 2.16 20.15
C ALA A 267 0.84 3.32 20.77
N GLU A 268 1.13 3.65 22.04
CA GLU A 268 0.62 4.88 22.64
C GLU A 268 1.13 6.05 21.80
N SER A 269 0.22 6.98 21.41
CA SER A 269 0.62 8.19 20.71
C SER A 269 1.67 8.90 21.57
N SER A 270 2.87 9.06 21.02
CA SER A 270 3.95 9.78 21.66
C SER A 270 3.68 11.29 21.66
N THR A 271 2.55 11.68 22.23
CA THR A 271 2.40 13.05 22.71
C THR A 271 3.36 13.19 23.89
N SER A 272 4.62 13.48 23.58
CA SER A 272 5.49 14.07 24.57
C SER A 272 4.81 15.37 24.98
N THR A 273 4.00 15.31 26.04
CA THR A 273 3.78 16.47 26.88
C THR A 273 5.16 16.88 27.36
N SER A 274 5.83 17.70 26.59
CA SER A 274 6.88 18.56 27.09
C SER A 274 6.20 19.44 28.12
N SER A 275 6.02 18.89 29.32
CA SER A 275 5.83 19.68 30.51
C SER A 275 7.17 20.41 30.71
N ALA A 276 7.34 21.53 30.01
CA ALA A 276 8.33 22.51 30.41
C ALA A 276 7.98 22.83 31.87
N PRO A 277 8.93 22.68 32.81
CA PRO A 277 8.64 22.99 34.17
C PRO A 277 8.22 24.47 34.22
N ASP A 278 7.03 24.74 34.75
CA ASP A 278 6.41 26.09 34.86
C ASP A 278 7.29 27.13 35.56
N GLY A 279 8.47 26.76 36.07
CA GLY A 279 9.42 27.62 36.72
C GLY A 279 10.28 28.51 35.81
N VAL A 280 10.39 28.23 34.50
CA VAL A 280 11.33 28.95 33.60
C VAL A 280 10.66 30.16 32.92
N LYS A 281 9.36 30.19 32.78
CA LYS A 281 8.65 31.30 32.10
C LYS A 281 8.66 32.61 32.90
N TRP A 282 8.72 32.56 34.22
CA TRP A 282 8.73 33.77 35.06
C TRP A 282 10.10 34.46 35.13
N LEU A 283 11.20 33.74 34.96
CA LEU A 283 12.55 34.30 34.98
C LEU A 283 12.89 35.10 33.72
N SER A 284 12.36 34.70 32.55
CA SER A 284 12.64 35.41 31.29
C SER A 284 11.89 36.74 31.16
N TYR A 285 10.69 36.86 31.72
CA TYR A 285 9.94 38.13 31.73
C TYR A 285 10.50 39.14 32.75
N GLY A 286 11.01 38.65 33.87
CA GLY A 286 11.66 39.50 34.88
C GLY A 286 12.95 40.19 34.38
N LEU A 287 13.75 39.46 33.57
CA LEU A 287 15.00 40.01 33.03
C LEU A 287 14.76 41.03 31.91
N ILE A 288 13.76 40.86 31.07
CA ILE A 288 13.38 41.81 30.00
C ILE A 288 12.82 43.11 30.62
N PHE A 289 12.03 43.01 31.68
CA PHE A 289 11.50 44.20 32.37
C PHE A 289 12.60 45.01 33.08
N ALA A 290 13.60 44.35 33.68
CA ALA A 290 14.74 45.00 34.33
C ALA A 290 15.65 45.71 33.30
N ILE A 291 15.87 45.16 32.14
CA ILE A 291 16.66 45.79 31.07
C ILE A 291 15.93 47.01 30.47
N MET A 292 14.61 46.93 30.25
CA MET A 292 13.82 48.06 29.77
C MET A 292 13.74 49.19 30.76
N ALA A 293 13.59 48.92 32.06
CA ALA A 293 13.60 49.93 33.12
C ALA A 293 14.97 50.63 33.25
N SER A 294 16.09 49.90 33.10
CA SER A 294 17.45 50.47 33.11
C SER A 294 17.71 51.40 31.93
N LEU A 295 17.23 51.05 30.75
CA LEU A 295 17.35 51.88 29.54
C LEU A 295 16.50 53.18 29.63
N PHE A 296 15.35 53.14 30.29
CA PHE A 296 14.49 54.31 30.51
C PHE A 296 15.10 55.32 31.49
N ILE A 297 15.73 54.83 32.59
CA ILE A 297 16.38 55.67 33.60
C ILE A 297 17.64 56.32 33.02
N THR A 298 18.42 55.64 32.17
CA THR A 298 19.61 56.22 31.54
C THR A 298 19.27 57.24 30.46
N SER A 299 18.14 57.07 29.76
CA SER A 299 17.65 58.05 28.76
C SER A 299 17.11 59.32 29.43
N TYR A 300 16.45 59.21 30.60
CA TYR A 300 15.90 60.34 31.34
C TYR A 300 17.00 61.21 32.00
N ARG A 301 18.13 60.62 32.40
CA ARG A 301 19.29 61.35 32.96
C ARG A 301 20.14 62.05 31.91
N LYS A 302 19.94 61.82 30.62
CA LYS A 302 20.62 62.55 29.53
C LYS A 302 19.84 63.76 29.00
N LEU A 303 18.58 63.93 29.41
CA LEU A 303 17.67 65.00 28.96
C LEU A 303 17.36 66.04 30.10
N SER A 304 17.93 65.90 31.28
CA SER A 304 17.96 66.87 32.37
C SER A 304 19.42 67.29 32.63
#